data_3df8abd9e77aefab5e3c49407380e42c
#
_entry.id   3df8abd9e77aefab5e3c49407380e42c
#
_cell.length_a   1.000
_cell.length_b   1.000
_cell.length_c   1.000
_cell.angle_alpha   90.00
_cell.angle_beta   90.00
_cell.angle_gamma   90.00
#
_symmetry.space_group_name_H-M   'P 1'
#
loop_
_entity.id
_entity.type
_entity.pdbx_description
1 polymer ?
#
loop_
_entity_poly.entity_id
_entity_poly.type
_entity_poly.pdbx_seq_one_letter_code
_entity_poly.pdbx_strand_id
1 'polypeptide(L)'
;MSIDIFSIIMTKQDGRNLRSINSQKLIVDACIKLFKVGNLEPTAQQVADESGVGIRTVFRQFDEMENLFKSVDAVLSKDYDFEVRYDPSSSFDARLQSIISHMNAGYEKHKLIMFMTVSNMWKYEFLRKNYLMYQDRIKSKTEEILPEVLSFDTESRHLFHASLSFAMWTRLQGQKLNNGQITKAMFRQCILIANDNK
;
A
#
# COMPACT_ATOMS: atom_id res chain seq x y z
N MET A 1 6.08 53.17 23.52
CA MET A 1 6.40 51.72 23.28
C MET A 1 5.35 51.20 22.34
N SER A 2 5.61 51.30 21.02
CA SER A 2 4.71 50.77 19.98
C SER A 2 4.92 49.26 19.93
N ILE A 3 3.91 48.49 20.34
CA ILE A 3 3.89 47.04 20.15
C ILE A 3 3.67 46.82 18.67
N ASP A 4 4.62 46.15 18.05
CA ASP A 4 4.66 45.90 16.60
C ASP A 4 3.52 44.95 16.23
N ILE A 5 2.41 45.54 15.73
CA ILE A 5 1.19 44.84 15.30
C ILE A 5 1.54 43.76 14.21
N PHE A 6 2.61 44.02 13.43
CA PHE A 6 3.12 43.06 12.41
C PHE A 6 3.67 41.78 13.04
N SER A 7 4.39 41.87 14.17
CA SER A 7 4.91 40.74 14.93
C SER A 7 3.79 39.87 15.51
N ILE A 8 2.70 40.49 15.99
CA ILE A 8 1.52 39.79 16.54
C ILE A 8 0.73 39.05 15.43
N ILE A 9 0.66 39.64 14.23
CA ILE A 9 -0.03 39.03 13.09
C ILE A 9 0.75 37.84 12.57
N MET A 10 2.08 37.92 12.44
CA MET A 10 2.95 36.82 11.96
C MET A 10 2.97 35.66 12.98
N THR A 11 3.10 35.89 14.26
CA THR A 11 3.03 34.83 15.29
C THR A 11 1.64 34.17 15.39
N LYS A 12 0.57 34.92 15.09
CA LYS A 12 -0.80 34.41 15.12
C LYS A 12 -1.09 33.55 13.87
N GLN A 13 -0.46 33.84 12.72
CA GLN A 13 -0.57 33.10 11.50
C GLN A 13 0.22 31.78 11.59
N ASP A 14 1.42 31.79 12.14
CA ASP A 14 2.23 30.60 12.43
C ASP A 14 1.52 29.67 13.42
N GLY A 15 0.93 30.20 14.48
CA GLY A 15 0.21 29.42 15.47
C GLY A 15 -1.11 28.79 14.95
N ARG A 16 -1.75 29.37 13.92
CA ARG A 16 -2.91 28.77 13.26
C ARG A 16 -2.47 27.66 12.32
N ASN A 17 -1.40 27.87 11.56
CA ASN A 17 -0.83 26.87 10.66
C ASN A 17 -0.33 25.65 11.44
N LEU A 18 0.39 25.84 12.52
CA LEU A 18 0.86 24.75 13.39
C LEU A 18 -0.31 23.94 13.98
N ARG A 19 -1.38 24.60 14.44
CA ARG A 19 -2.59 23.92 14.95
C ARG A 19 -3.31 23.16 13.85
N SER A 20 -3.37 23.71 12.64
CA SER A 20 -3.97 23.05 11.48
C SER A 20 -3.19 21.78 11.11
N ILE A 21 -1.87 21.86 10.99
CA ILE A 21 -0.98 20.74 10.70
C ILE A 21 -1.09 19.65 11.78
N ASN A 22 -1.11 20.06 13.05
CA ASN A 22 -1.26 19.12 14.16
C ASN A 22 -2.62 18.39 14.11
N SER A 23 -3.70 19.14 13.83
CA SER A 23 -5.03 18.53 13.67
C SER A 23 -5.08 17.55 12.50
N GLN A 24 -4.48 17.88 11.35
CA GLN A 24 -4.39 16.96 10.20
C GLN A 24 -3.65 15.68 10.57
N LYS A 25 -2.52 15.80 11.26
CA LYS A 25 -1.75 14.63 11.71
C LYS A 25 -2.57 13.75 12.65
N LEU A 26 -3.23 14.33 13.66
CA LEU A 26 -4.08 13.57 14.59
C LEU A 26 -5.20 12.81 13.86
N ILE A 27 -5.83 13.41 12.86
CA ILE A 27 -6.90 12.82 12.08
C ILE A 27 -6.36 11.66 11.22
N VAL A 28 -5.22 11.83 10.54
CA VAL A 28 -4.57 10.78 9.74
C VAL A 28 -4.14 9.61 10.62
N ASP A 29 -3.50 9.89 11.77
CA ASP A 29 -3.05 8.87 12.73
C ASP A 29 -4.25 8.06 13.28
N ALA A 30 -5.37 8.73 13.58
CA ALA A 30 -6.60 8.09 14.04
C ALA A 30 -7.20 7.18 12.96
N CYS A 31 -7.24 7.63 11.71
CA CYS A 31 -7.70 6.82 10.58
C CYS A 31 -6.83 5.54 10.42
N ILE A 32 -5.50 5.68 10.52
CA ILE A 32 -4.57 4.55 10.47
C ILE A 32 -4.82 3.56 11.64
N LYS A 33 -5.09 4.06 12.84
CA LYS A 33 -5.42 3.22 13.99
C LYS A 33 -6.71 2.42 13.75
N LEU A 34 -7.75 3.06 13.22
CA LEU A 34 -9.00 2.40 12.87
C LEU A 34 -8.79 1.27 11.84
N PHE A 35 -7.95 1.51 10.83
CA PHE A 35 -7.57 0.44 9.89
C PHE A 35 -6.87 -0.73 10.60
N LYS A 36 -5.97 -0.46 11.54
CA LYS A 36 -5.24 -1.49 12.28
C LYS A 36 -6.15 -2.39 13.12
N VAL A 37 -7.29 -1.90 13.57
CA VAL A 37 -8.29 -2.70 14.30
C VAL A 37 -9.35 -3.32 13.37
N GLY A 38 -9.14 -3.27 12.04
CA GLY A 38 -9.99 -3.92 11.05
C GLY A 38 -11.16 -3.08 10.54
N ASN A 39 -11.29 -1.82 10.97
CA ASN A 39 -12.28 -0.91 10.40
C ASN A 39 -11.70 -0.28 9.11
N LEU A 40 -11.92 -0.95 7.98
CA LEU A 40 -11.34 -0.58 6.68
C LEU A 40 -12.09 0.57 5.98
N GLU A 41 -13.24 1.00 6.50
CA GLU A 41 -14.04 2.11 5.98
C GLU A 41 -14.59 2.97 7.14
N PRO A 42 -13.72 3.65 7.92
CA PRO A 42 -14.18 4.46 9.04
C PRO A 42 -14.98 5.67 8.57
N THR A 43 -16.05 5.98 9.32
CA THR A 43 -16.82 7.20 9.13
C THR A 43 -16.08 8.43 9.70
N ALA A 44 -16.45 9.63 9.24
CA ALA A 44 -15.91 10.89 9.79
C ALA A 44 -16.13 11.02 11.31
N GLN A 45 -17.26 10.50 11.83
CA GLN A 45 -17.55 10.50 13.27
C GLN A 45 -16.57 9.57 14.01
N GLN A 46 -16.34 8.36 13.53
CA GLN A 46 -15.39 7.43 14.15
C GLN A 46 -13.96 7.99 14.15
N VAL A 47 -13.55 8.67 13.07
CA VAL A 47 -12.25 9.34 13.01
C VAL A 47 -12.19 10.52 13.98
N ALA A 48 -13.26 11.30 14.12
CA ALA A 48 -13.34 12.40 15.09
C ALA A 48 -13.21 11.88 16.53
N ASP A 49 -13.94 10.81 16.86
CA ASP A 49 -13.91 10.20 18.20
C ASP A 49 -12.52 9.64 18.52
N GLU A 50 -11.89 8.92 17.59
CA GLU A 50 -10.56 8.34 17.76
C GLU A 50 -9.44 9.40 17.84
N SER A 51 -9.56 10.49 17.07
CA SER A 51 -8.56 11.57 17.04
C SER A 51 -8.68 12.56 18.17
N GLY A 52 -9.82 12.58 18.86
CA GLY A 52 -10.13 13.60 19.88
C GLY A 52 -10.40 15.01 19.32
N VAL A 53 -10.59 15.15 17.99
CA VAL A 53 -10.98 16.42 17.38
C VAL A 53 -12.47 16.43 17.03
N GLY A 54 -13.11 17.59 17.05
CA GLY A 54 -14.51 17.69 16.66
C GLY A 54 -14.73 17.35 15.17
N ILE A 55 -15.85 16.71 14.83
CA ILE A 55 -16.21 16.30 13.47
C ILE A 55 -16.15 17.48 12.47
N ARG A 56 -16.53 18.70 12.89
CA ARG A 56 -16.38 19.90 12.06
C ARG A 56 -14.92 20.19 11.70
N THR A 57 -13.98 19.81 12.55
CA THR A 57 -12.55 19.96 12.29
C THR A 57 -12.09 18.92 11.26
N VAL A 58 -12.61 17.68 11.30
CA VAL A 58 -12.33 16.66 10.29
C VAL A 58 -12.72 17.18 8.92
N PHE A 59 -13.97 17.63 8.73
CA PHE A 59 -14.44 18.17 7.45
C PHE A 59 -13.71 19.45 7.02
N ARG A 60 -13.38 20.34 7.96
CA ARG A 60 -12.59 21.55 7.64
C ARG A 60 -11.19 21.22 7.12
N GLN A 61 -10.57 20.12 7.58
CA GLN A 61 -9.21 19.72 7.17
C GLN A 61 -9.18 18.91 5.88
N PHE A 62 -10.19 18.11 5.63
CA PHE A 62 -10.18 17.15 4.52
C PHE A 62 -11.35 17.31 3.54
N ASP A 63 -12.35 18.13 3.85
CA ASP A 63 -13.56 18.34 3.07
C ASP A 63 -14.39 17.05 2.91
N GLU A 64 -13.80 16.02 2.31
CA GLU A 64 -14.39 14.70 2.12
C GLU A 64 -13.48 13.59 2.65
N MET A 65 -14.07 12.43 2.98
CA MET A 65 -13.33 11.25 3.43
C MET A 65 -12.32 10.75 2.40
N GLU A 66 -12.57 10.96 1.12
CA GLU A 66 -11.64 10.62 0.05
C GLU A 66 -10.29 11.34 0.21
N ASN A 67 -10.30 12.65 0.56
CA ASN A 67 -9.08 13.42 0.77
C ASN A 67 -8.31 12.96 2.02
N LEU A 68 -9.02 12.51 3.06
CA LEU A 68 -8.40 11.87 4.20
C LEU A 68 -7.72 10.56 3.78
N PHE A 69 -8.39 9.70 3.01
CA PHE A 69 -7.81 8.45 2.54
C PHE A 69 -6.62 8.65 1.61
N LYS A 70 -6.63 9.69 0.75
CA LYS A 70 -5.44 10.10 -0.04
C LYS A 70 -4.26 10.46 0.86
N SER A 71 -4.52 11.17 1.96
CA SER A 71 -3.47 11.55 2.91
C SER A 71 -2.93 10.34 3.69
N VAL A 72 -3.79 9.42 4.07
CA VAL A 72 -3.40 8.14 4.70
C VAL A 72 -2.55 7.30 3.74
N ASP A 73 -2.99 7.14 2.49
CA ASP A 73 -2.26 6.42 1.45
C ASP A 73 -0.88 7.03 1.22
N ALA A 74 -0.79 8.36 1.13
CA ALA A 74 0.47 9.08 0.97
C ALA A 74 1.44 8.90 2.15
N VAL A 75 0.95 8.67 3.37
CA VAL A 75 1.79 8.38 4.54
C VAL A 75 2.28 6.94 4.50
N LEU A 76 1.39 5.99 4.25
CA LEU A 76 1.68 4.56 4.35
C LEU A 76 2.49 4.04 3.15
N SER A 77 2.28 4.62 1.96
CA SER A 77 3.00 4.23 0.75
C SER A 77 4.48 4.63 0.73
N LYS A 78 4.92 5.53 1.63
CA LYS A 78 6.34 5.88 1.77
C LYS A 78 7.20 4.70 2.18
N ASP A 79 6.62 3.71 2.85
CA ASP A 79 7.32 2.52 3.31
C ASP A 79 7.31 1.37 2.29
N TYR A 80 6.72 1.58 1.10
CA TYR A 80 6.71 0.56 0.07
C TYR A 80 8.09 0.44 -0.56
N ASP A 81 8.70 -0.73 -0.37
CA ASP A 81 9.99 -1.08 -0.95
C ASP A 81 9.76 -1.98 -2.18
N PHE A 82 10.24 -1.54 -3.34
CA PHE A 82 10.18 -2.29 -4.60
C PHE A 82 11.57 -2.82 -5.02
N GLU A 83 12.59 -2.56 -4.22
CA GLU A 83 13.96 -2.98 -4.52
C GLU A 83 14.23 -4.40 -4.00
N VAL A 84 14.11 -5.36 -4.92
CA VAL A 84 14.43 -6.76 -4.62
C VAL A 84 15.95 -6.96 -4.62
N ARG A 85 16.50 -7.51 -3.55
CA ARG A 85 17.91 -7.90 -3.49
C ARG A 85 18.08 -9.29 -4.09
N TYR A 86 18.88 -9.39 -5.15
CA TYR A 86 19.16 -10.64 -5.85
C TYR A 86 20.57 -10.60 -6.45
N ASP A 87 21.12 -11.76 -6.82
CA ASP A 87 22.34 -11.88 -7.60
C ASP A 87 21.96 -12.07 -9.09
N PRO A 88 22.30 -11.11 -9.98
CA PRO A 88 21.99 -11.20 -11.39
C PRO A 88 22.59 -12.43 -12.09
N SER A 89 23.70 -12.99 -11.56
CA SER A 89 24.37 -14.19 -12.11
C SER A 89 23.72 -15.49 -11.65
N SER A 90 22.78 -15.44 -10.71
CA SER A 90 22.12 -16.63 -10.17
C SER A 90 21.10 -17.21 -11.15
N SER A 91 20.70 -18.47 -10.89
CA SER A 91 19.71 -19.16 -11.71
C SER A 91 18.34 -18.44 -11.67
N PHE A 92 17.49 -18.71 -12.68
CA PHE A 92 16.10 -18.27 -12.71
C PHE A 92 15.37 -18.58 -11.40
N ASP A 93 15.52 -19.82 -10.89
CA ASP A 93 14.88 -20.25 -9.64
C ASP A 93 15.32 -19.43 -8.44
N ALA A 94 16.62 -19.11 -8.33
CA ALA A 94 17.14 -18.32 -7.22
C ALA A 94 16.65 -16.86 -7.29
N ARG A 95 16.60 -16.25 -8.47
CA ARG A 95 16.05 -14.91 -8.68
C ARG A 95 14.55 -14.86 -8.38
N LEU A 96 13.79 -15.86 -8.88
CA LEU A 96 12.36 -16.00 -8.56
C LEU A 96 12.11 -16.14 -7.06
N GLN A 97 12.91 -16.95 -6.36
CA GLN A 97 12.82 -17.11 -4.91
C GLN A 97 13.05 -15.79 -4.18
N SER A 98 13.99 -14.96 -4.65
CA SER A 98 14.26 -13.63 -4.10
C SER A 98 13.06 -12.70 -4.27
N ILE A 99 12.43 -12.69 -5.46
CA ILE A 99 11.20 -11.92 -5.72
C ILE A 99 10.08 -12.33 -4.77
N ILE A 100 9.76 -13.64 -4.71
CA ILE A 100 8.65 -14.15 -3.90
C ILE A 100 8.88 -13.85 -2.41
N SER A 101 10.10 -14.03 -1.91
CA SER A 101 10.44 -13.73 -0.52
C SER A 101 10.26 -12.26 -0.20
N HIS A 102 10.72 -11.37 -1.06
CA HIS A 102 10.55 -9.92 -0.92
C HIS A 102 9.06 -9.52 -0.93
N MET A 103 8.30 -10.02 -1.92
CA MET A 103 6.87 -9.72 -2.05
C MET A 103 6.07 -10.23 -0.85
N ASN A 104 6.32 -11.46 -0.37
CA ASN A 104 5.63 -12.00 0.79
C ASN A 104 5.91 -11.18 2.06
N ALA A 105 7.14 -10.73 2.27
CA ALA A 105 7.48 -9.84 3.38
C ALA A 105 6.75 -8.49 3.26
N GLY A 106 6.69 -7.93 2.04
CA GLY A 106 5.95 -6.71 1.74
C GLY A 106 4.44 -6.86 1.98
N TYR A 107 3.85 -7.94 1.50
CA TYR A 107 2.43 -8.24 1.70
C TYR A 107 2.07 -8.38 3.18
N GLU A 108 2.87 -9.11 3.96
CA GLU A 108 2.65 -9.25 5.39
C GLU A 108 2.77 -7.90 6.11
N LYS A 109 3.79 -7.12 5.79
CA LYS A 109 4.03 -5.79 6.38
C LYS A 109 2.90 -4.80 6.09
N HIS A 110 2.39 -4.81 4.85
CA HIS A 110 1.46 -3.80 4.36
C HIS A 110 0.02 -4.31 4.19
N LYS A 111 -0.29 -5.52 4.64
CA LYS A 111 -1.58 -6.18 4.39
C LYS A 111 -2.81 -5.33 4.72
N LEU A 112 -2.77 -4.56 5.81
CA LEU A 112 -3.92 -3.75 6.23
C LEU A 112 -4.24 -2.63 5.24
N ILE A 113 -3.22 -1.90 4.77
CA ILE A 113 -3.43 -0.86 3.74
C ILE A 113 -3.86 -1.48 2.41
N MET A 114 -3.31 -2.64 2.05
CA MET A 114 -3.69 -3.34 0.83
C MET A 114 -5.14 -3.84 0.91
N PHE A 115 -5.58 -4.37 2.06
CA PHE A 115 -6.99 -4.71 2.27
C PHE A 115 -7.90 -3.47 2.20
N MET A 116 -7.52 -2.35 2.83
CA MET A 116 -8.26 -1.09 2.72
C MET A 116 -8.37 -0.65 1.26
N THR A 117 -7.26 -0.68 0.52
CA THR A 117 -7.24 -0.32 -0.91
C THR A 117 -8.19 -1.20 -1.72
N VAL A 118 -8.08 -2.52 -1.61
CA VAL A 118 -8.91 -3.47 -2.35
C VAL A 118 -10.40 -3.35 -1.96
N SER A 119 -10.71 -3.15 -0.68
CA SER A 119 -12.08 -3.01 -0.20
C SER A 119 -12.76 -1.71 -0.63
N ASN A 120 -11.99 -0.66 -0.95
CA ASN A 120 -12.52 0.67 -1.24
C ASN A 120 -12.26 1.15 -2.69
N MET A 121 -11.48 0.43 -3.49
CA MET A 121 -11.13 0.87 -4.86
C MET A 121 -12.33 0.93 -5.82
N TRP A 122 -13.45 0.27 -5.50
CA TRP A 122 -14.70 0.37 -6.24
C TRP A 122 -15.41 1.71 -5.99
N LYS A 123 -15.18 2.32 -4.83
CA LYS A 123 -15.78 3.58 -4.38
C LYS A 123 -14.90 4.79 -4.70
N TYR A 124 -13.58 4.65 -4.55
CA TYR A 124 -12.62 5.72 -4.73
C TYR A 124 -11.69 5.44 -5.91
N GLU A 125 -11.83 6.22 -6.98
CA GLU A 125 -11.07 6.01 -8.21
C GLU A 125 -9.57 6.16 -8.02
N PHE A 126 -9.11 7.05 -7.11
CA PHE A 126 -7.68 7.20 -6.83
C PHE A 126 -7.05 5.92 -6.26
N LEU A 127 -7.77 5.18 -5.39
CA LEU A 127 -7.29 3.90 -4.88
C LEU A 127 -7.17 2.86 -6.00
N ARG A 128 -8.12 2.82 -6.92
CA ARG A 128 -8.06 1.95 -8.10
C ARG A 128 -6.85 2.30 -8.98
N LYS A 129 -6.62 3.58 -9.25
CA LYS A 129 -5.47 4.05 -10.02
C LYS A 129 -4.15 3.69 -9.34
N ASN A 130 -4.02 3.95 -8.04
CA ASN A 130 -2.83 3.60 -7.27
C ASN A 130 -2.59 2.09 -7.27
N TYR A 131 -3.64 1.29 -7.06
CA TYR A 131 -3.54 -0.17 -7.10
C TYR A 131 -3.00 -0.67 -8.44
N LEU A 132 -3.55 -0.19 -9.56
CA LEU A 132 -3.08 -0.57 -10.90
C LEU A 132 -1.63 -0.12 -11.15
N MET A 133 -1.28 1.10 -10.76
CA MET A 133 0.09 1.60 -10.85
C MET A 133 1.09 0.73 -10.07
N TYR A 134 0.74 0.29 -8.87
CA TYR A 134 1.59 -0.62 -8.09
C TYR A 134 1.71 -2.01 -8.74
N GLN A 135 0.61 -2.53 -9.31
CA GLN A 135 0.66 -3.80 -10.05
C GLN A 135 1.60 -3.70 -11.26
N ASP A 136 1.52 -2.63 -12.05
CA ASP A 136 2.40 -2.40 -13.19
C ASP A 136 3.86 -2.26 -12.76
N ARG A 137 4.13 -1.60 -11.62
CA ARG A 137 5.49 -1.47 -11.08
C ARG A 137 6.06 -2.81 -10.65
N ILE A 138 5.27 -3.64 -9.95
CA ILE A 138 5.67 -5.00 -9.55
C ILE A 138 5.95 -5.85 -10.80
N LYS A 139 5.07 -5.79 -11.79
CA LYS A 139 5.25 -6.48 -13.08
C LYS A 139 6.56 -6.08 -13.75
N SER A 140 6.78 -4.78 -13.94
CA SER A 140 7.99 -4.26 -14.59
C SER A 140 9.26 -4.68 -13.85
N LYS A 141 9.25 -4.63 -12.51
CA LYS A 141 10.39 -5.06 -11.70
C LYS A 141 10.64 -6.57 -11.78
N THR A 142 9.57 -7.35 -11.83
CA THR A 142 9.68 -8.81 -12.03
C THR A 142 10.31 -9.15 -13.39
N GLU A 143 9.89 -8.47 -14.46
CA GLU A 143 10.42 -8.67 -15.82
C GLU A 143 11.87 -8.16 -15.97
N GLU A 144 12.25 -7.13 -15.22
CA GLU A 144 13.66 -6.68 -15.13
C GLU A 144 14.54 -7.77 -14.51
N ILE A 145 14.08 -8.41 -13.43
CA ILE A 145 14.84 -9.45 -12.71
C ILE A 145 14.81 -10.79 -13.44
N LEU A 146 13.68 -11.11 -14.10
CA LEU A 146 13.43 -12.34 -14.83
C LEU A 146 13.07 -12.04 -16.29
N PRO A 147 14.03 -11.60 -17.13
CA PRO A 147 13.76 -11.27 -18.53
C PRO A 147 13.26 -12.46 -19.35
N GLU A 148 13.49 -13.69 -18.89
CA GLU A 148 12.96 -14.93 -19.51
C GLU A 148 11.43 -14.92 -19.60
N VAL A 149 10.73 -14.26 -18.65
CA VAL A 149 9.26 -14.14 -18.63
C VAL A 149 8.74 -13.38 -19.85
N LEU A 150 9.56 -12.55 -20.49
CA LEU A 150 9.19 -11.82 -21.69
C LEU A 150 9.00 -12.72 -22.92
N SER A 151 9.62 -13.93 -22.91
CA SER A 151 9.49 -14.91 -23.99
C SER A 151 8.29 -15.85 -23.82
N PHE A 152 7.59 -15.81 -22.70
CA PHE A 152 6.40 -16.63 -22.47
C PHE A 152 5.26 -16.19 -23.41
N ASP A 153 4.37 -17.13 -23.76
CA ASP A 153 3.13 -16.76 -24.40
C ASP A 153 2.30 -15.80 -23.53
N THR A 154 1.34 -15.12 -24.15
CA THR A 154 0.57 -14.05 -23.49
C THR A 154 -0.15 -14.55 -22.24
N GLU A 155 -0.82 -15.69 -22.30
CA GLU A 155 -1.61 -16.27 -21.23
C GLU A 155 -0.70 -16.70 -20.07
N SER A 156 0.36 -17.40 -20.35
CA SER A 156 1.35 -17.85 -19.37
C SER A 156 2.03 -16.66 -18.65
N ARG A 157 2.39 -15.60 -19.39
CA ARG A 157 2.96 -14.39 -18.81
C ARG A 157 1.98 -13.72 -17.84
N HIS A 158 0.70 -13.61 -18.19
CA HIS A 158 -0.31 -13.06 -17.31
C HIS A 158 -0.55 -13.95 -16.07
N LEU A 159 -0.62 -15.26 -16.23
CA LEU A 159 -0.75 -16.20 -15.12
C LEU A 159 0.45 -16.16 -14.18
N PHE A 160 1.67 -16.02 -14.73
CA PHE A 160 2.87 -15.86 -13.93
C PHE A 160 2.78 -14.64 -13.01
N HIS A 161 2.42 -13.48 -13.55
CA HIS A 161 2.24 -12.25 -12.74
C HIS A 161 1.06 -12.38 -11.76
N ALA A 162 -0.04 -13.01 -12.15
CA ALA A 162 -1.17 -13.26 -11.25
C ALA A 162 -0.75 -14.15 -10.06
N SER A 163 0.13 -15.15 -10.30
CA SER A 163 0.65 -16.01 -9.25
C SER A 163 1.52 -15.29 -8.21
N LEU A 164 2.08 -14.12 -8.56
CA LEU A 164 2.85 -13.27 -7.67
C LEU A 164 2.01 -12.19 -6.98
N SER A 165 0.72 -12.09 -7.25
CA SER A 165 -0.13 -11.00 -6.78
C SER A 165 -0.54 -11.11 -5.30
N PHE A 166 -0.92 -9.96 -4.72
CA PHE A 166 -1.53 -9.91 -3.40
C PHE A 166 -2.83 -10.74 -3.32
N ALA A 167 -3.59 -10.82 -4.41
CA ALA A 167 -4.81 -11.64 -4.48
C ALA A 167 -4.50 -13.14 -4.30
N MET A 168 -3.45 -13.65 -4.95
CA MET A 168 -3.00 -15.04 -4.75
C MET A 168 -2.54 -15.27 -3.33
N TRP A 169 -1.72 -14.36 -2.79
CA TRP A 169 -1.21 -14.43 -1.43
C TRP A 169 -2.35 -14.47 -0.40
N THR A 170 -3.34 -13.58 -0.49
CA THR A 170 -4.49 -13.53 0.42
C THR A 170 -5.36 -14.77 0.32
N ARG A 171 -5.53 -15.31 -0.90
CA ARG A 171 -6.27 -16.56 -1.10
C ARG A 171 -5.62 -17.73 -0.38
N LEU A 172 -4.29 -17.86 -0.47
CA LEU A 172 -3.54 -18.91 0.21
C LEU A 172 -3.54 -18.72 1.73
N GLN A 173 -3.40 -17.48 2.20
CA GLN A 173 -3.51 -17.15 3.64
C GLN A 173 -4.90 -17.51 4.20
N GLY A 174 -5.95 -17.23 3.46
CA GLY A 174 -7.33 -17.58 3.83
C GLY A 174 -7.56 -19.09 3.95
N GLN A 175 -6.71 -19.91 3.33
CA GLN A 175 -6.67 -21.37 3.47
C GLN A 175 -5.81 -21.85 4.66
N LYS A 176 -5.40 -20.93 5.54
CA LYS A 176 -4.61 -21.17 6.74
C LYS A 176 -3.18 -21.68 6.48
N LEU A 177 -2.62 -21.41 5.29
CA LEU A 177 -1.22 -21.66 5.01
C LEU A 177 -0.35 -20.62 5.75
N ASN A 178 0.75 -21.06 6.34
CA ASN A 178 1.74 -20.16 6.90
C ASN A 178 2.62 -19.56 5.78
N ASN A 179 3.38 -18.49 6.11
CA ASN A 179 4.17 -17.76 5.10
C ASN A 179 5.16 -18.65 4.33
N GLY A 180 5.78 -19.64 4.97
CA GLY A 180 6.67 -20.58 4.28
C GLY A 180 5.93 -21.47 3.28
N GLN A 181 4.72 -21.92 3.61
CA GLN A 181 3.86 -22.70 2.71
C GLN A 181 3.34 -21.85 1.55
N ILE A 182 2.97 -20.59 1.80
CA ILE A 182 2.57 -19.63 0.76
C ILE A 182 3.72 -19.41 -0.21
N THR A 183 4.94 -19.13 0.29
CA THR A 183 6.14 -18.97 -0.53
C THR A 183 6.38 -20.19 -1.43
N LYS A 184 6.30 -21.41 -0.88
CA LYS A 184 6.46 -22.64 -1.65
C LYS A 184 5.38 -22.83 -2.71
N ALA A 185 4.12 -22.53 -2.40
CA ALA A 185 3.01 -22.65 -3.33
C ALA A 185 3.13 -21.68 -4.50
N MET A 186 3.44 -20.40 -4.23
CA MET A 186 3.66 -19.39 -5.26
C MET A 186 4.87 -19.75 -6.13
N PHE A 187 5.99 -20.17 -5.52
CA PHE A 187 7.18 -20.60 -6.25
C PHE A 187 6.87 -21.78 -7.17
N ARG A 188 6.25 -22.84 -6.64
CA ARG A 188 5.88 -24.01 -7.43
C ARG A 188 4.98 -23.66 -8.62
N GLN A 189 3.99 -22.79 -8.40
CA GLN A 189 3.10 -22.35 -9.48
C GLN A 189 3.86 -21.61 -10.59
N CYS A 190 4.75 -20.68 -10.22
CA CYS A 190 5.57 -19.95 -11.18
C CYS A 190 6.52 -20.87 -11.95
N ILE A 191 7.13 -21.88 -11.31
CA ILE A 191 8.00 -22.86 -11.96
C ILE A 191 7.24 -23.75 -12.95
N LEU A 192 6.02 -24.16 -12.61
CA LEU A 192 5.18 -24.94 -13.54
C LEU A 192 4.91 -24.12 -14.81
N ILE A 193 4.49 -22.86 -14.68
CA ILE A 193 4.26 -21.96 -15.82
C ILE A 193 5.54 -21.78 -16.65
N ALA A 194 6.69 -21.56 -15.99
CA ALA A 194 7.96 -21.36 -16.68
C ALA A 194 8.43 -22.62 -17.43
N ASN A 195 8.15 -23.81 -16.92
CA ASN A 195 8.52 -25.06 -17.59
C ASN A 195 7.63 -25.38 -18.80
N ASP A 196 6.36 -24.95 -18.79
CA ASP A 196 5.44 -25.09 -19.92
C ASP A 196 5.82 -24.15 -21.09
N ASN A 197 6.73 -23.18 -20.86
CA ASN A 197 7.21 -22.20 -21.85
C ASN A 197 8.68 -22.43 -22.30
N LYS A 198 9.27 -23.56 -21.96
CA LYS A 198 10.60 -24.00 -22.45
C LYS A 198 10.48 -24.85 -23.70
#